data_cc19b61c034f086eaa2b81c91e348b7d
#
_entry.id   cc19b61c034f086eaa2b81c91e348b7d
#
_cell.length_a   1.000
_cell.length_b   1.000
_cell.length_c   1.000
_cell.angle_alpha   90.00
_cell.angle_beta   90.00
_cell.angle_gamma   90.00
#
_symmetry.space_group_name_H-M   'P 1'
#
loop_
_entity.id
_entity.type
_entity.pdbx_description
1 polymer ?
#
loop_
_entity_poly.entity_id
_entity_poly.type
_entity_poly.pdbx_seq_one_letter_code
_entity_poly.pdbx_strand_id
1 'polypeptide(L)'
;MIALGILIATIASFIASAVLYAIPPVSRLVTRTSTPRPGIPVALQMLSVVARSLLASFLIAGLMTAAGWHGPAAGALLGLALSVLPLVLLFGGVVHENTAVPTAGIHLLDWIIKLTLIGILVGLFV
;
A
#
# COMPACT_ATOMS: atom_id res chain seq x y z
N MET A 1 -4.61 13.35 17.96
CA MET A 1 -5.66 12.84 17.05
C MET A 1 -5.12 11.80 16.06
N ILE A 2 -4.47 10.81 16.60
CA ILE A 2 -3.87 9.73 15.80
C ILE A 2 -4.93 8.95 15.00
N ALA A 3 -6.13 8.77 15.55
CA ALA A 3 -7.23 8.11 14.86
C ALA A 3 -7.64 8.85 13.58
N LEU A 4 -7.62 10.17 13.60
CA LEU A 4 -7.90 10.98 12.41
C LEU A 4 -6.78 10.80 11.38
N GLY A 5 -5.53 10.76 11.81
CA GLY A 5 -4.39 10.47 10.94
C GLY A 5 -4.51 9.11 10.25
N ILE A 6 -4.90 8.07 10.99
CA ILE A 6 -5.15 6.73 10.44
C ILE A 6 -6.27 6.76 9.38
N LEU A 7 -7.37 7.44 9.70
CA LEU A 7 -8.50 7.54 8.76
C LEU A 7 -8.11 8.26 7.48
N ILE A 8 -7.47 9.42 7.59
CA ILE A 8 -7.02 10.22 6.43
C ILE A 8 -6.02 9.41 5.60
N ALA A 9 -5.05 8.78 6.25
CA ALA A 9 -4.04 7.97 5.57
C ALA A 9 -4.67 6.78 4.82
N THR A 10 -5.65 6.12 5.42
CA THR A 10 -6.38 5.01 4.79
C THR A 10 -7.11 5.48 3.53
N ILE A 11 -7.85 6.57 3.62
CA ILE A 11 -8.61 7.12 2.48
C ILE A 11 -7.65 7.59 1.38
N ALA A 12 -6.62 8.35 1.72
CA ALA A 12 -5.66 8.88 0.75
C ALA A 12 -4.89 7.77 0.04
N SER A 13 -4.47 6.74 0.74
CA SER A 13 -3.77 5.61 0.14
C SER A 13 -4.68 4.77 -0.75
N PHE A 14 -5.94 4.61 -0.39
CA PHE A 14 -6.94 3.98 -1.26
C PHE A 14 -7.09 4.76 -2.57
N ILE A 15 -7.23 6.08 -2.50
CA ILE A 15 -7.36 6.94 -3.67
C ILE A 15 -6.09 6.87 -4.53
N ALA A 16 -4.91 6.93 -3.93
CA ALA A 16 -3.64 6.84 -4.65
C ALA A 16 -3.51 5.51 -5.42
N SER A 17 -3.87 4.39 -4.80
CA SER A 17 -3.89 3.09 -5.48
C SER A 17 -4.92 3.06 -6.61
N ALA A 18 -6.12 3.57 -6.38
CA ALA A 18 -7.16 3.63 -7.41
C ALA A 18 -6.71 4.43 -8.62
N VAL A 19 -6.04 5.56 -8.41
CA VAL A 19 -5.47 6.39 -9.49
C VAL A 19 -4.38 5.63 -10.24
N LEU A 20 -3.44 4.99 -9.54
CA LEU A 20 -2.35 4.25 -10.17
C LEU A 20 -2.89 3.15 -11.10
N TYR A 21 -3.80 2.32 -10.59
CA TYR A 21 -4.35 1.21 -11.37
C TYR A 21 -5.36 1.63 -12.44
N ALA A 22 -5.85 2.86 -12.40
CA ALA A 22 -6.71 3.43 -13.43
C ALA A 22 -5.94 3.99 -14.64
N ILE A 23 -4.63 4.21 -14.52
CA ILE A 23 -3.78 4.66 -15.63
C ILE A 23 -3.82 3.60 -16.75
N PRO A 24 -4.24 3.95 -17.99
CA PRO A 24 -4.51 2.94 -19.02
C PRO A 24 -3.36 1.97 -19.30
N PRO A 25 -2.09 2.39 -19.44
CA PRO A 25 -0.98 1.44 -19.62
C PRO A 25 -0.82 0.47 -18.43
N VAL A 26 -1.00 0.95 -17.20
CA VAL A 26 -0.92 0.13 -15.97
C VAL A 26 -2.06 -0.86 -15.92
N SER A 27 -3.28 -0.41 -16.15
CA SER A 27 -4.47 -1.25 -16.17
C SER A 27 -4.35 -2.37 -17.20
N ARG A 28 -3.91 -2.05 -18.41
CA ARG A 28 -3.70 -3.04 -19.46
C ARG A 28 -2.63 -4.07 -19.09
N LEU A 29 -1.54 -3.63 -18.50
CA LEU A 29 -0.46 -4.52 -18.08
C LEU A 29 -0.93 -5.50 -17.01
N VAL A 30 -1.60 -5.00 -15.97
CA VAL A 30 -2.06 -5.81 -14.85
C VAL A 30 -3.14 -6.80 -15.31
N THR A 31 -4.14 -6.35 -16.09
CA THR A 31 -5.23 -7.23 -16.55
C THR A 31 -4.79 -8.31 -17.51
N ARG A 32 -3.69 -8.10 -18.26
CA ARG A 32 -3.12 -9.12 -19.15
C ARG A 32 -2.46 -10.28 -18.38
N THR A 33 -1.95 -10.01 -17.20
CA THR A 33 -1.09 -10.96 -16.46
C THR A 33 -1.69 -11.48 -15.18
N SER A 34 -2.80 -10.89 -14.72
CA SER A 34 -3.49 -11.31 -13.51
C SER A 34 -4.98 -11.01 -13.59
N THR A 35 -5.76 -11.81 -12.89
CA THR A 35 -7.21 -11.61 -12.76
C THR A 35 -7.58 -11.71 -11.28
N PRO A 36 -8.63 -10.99 -10.82
CA PRO A 36 -9.17 -11.19 -9.49
C PRO A 36 -9.63 -12.64 -9.30
N ARG A 37 -9.61 -13.10 -8.06
CA ARG A 37 -10.11 -14.43 -7.74
C ARG A 37 -11.57 -14.56 -8.20
N PRO A 38 -11.94 -15.63 -8.92
CA PRO A 38 -13.32 -15.82 -9.39
C PRO A 38 -14.33 -15.82 -8.25
N GLY A 39 -15.51 -15.27 -8.50
CA GLY A 39 -16.61 -15.24 -7.54
C GLY A 39 -16.54 -14.11 -6.51
N ILE A 40 -15.53 -13.23 -6.56
CA ILE A 40 -15.43 -12.09 -5.65
C ILE A 40 -16.02 -10.85 -6.34
N PRO A 41 -17.09 -10.24 -5.79
CA PRO A 41 -17.68 -9.03 -6.37
C PRO A 41 -16.73 -7.84 -6.22
N VAL A 42 -16.86 -6.86 -7.11
CA VAL A 42 -16.01 -5.64 -7.13
C VAL A 42 -16.07 -4.90 -5.79
N ALA A 43 -17.23 -4.81 -5.17
CA ALA A 43 -17.39 -4.17 -3.86
C ALA A 43 -16.49 -4.82 -2.80
N LEU A 44 -16.40 -6.15 -2.79
CA LEU A 44 -15.55 -6.88 -1.85
C LEU A 44 -14.06 -6.69 -2.18
N GLN A 45 -13.72 -6.62 -3.47
CA GLN A 45 -12.35 -6.28 -3.90
C GLN A 45 -11.93 -4.90 -3.38
N MET A 46 -12.80 -3.90 -3.52
CA MET A 46 -12.52 -2.54 -3.04
C MET A 46 -12.44 -2.50 -1.51
N LEU A 47 -13.32 -3.21 -0.82
CA LEU A 47 -13.29 -3.33 0.64
C LEU A 47 -11.97 -3.96 1.12
N SER A 48 -11.43 -4.94 0.39
CA SER A 48 -10.13 -5.54 0.72
C SER A 48 -8.99 -4.54 0.61
N VAL A 49 -9.02 -3.63 -0.35
CA VAL A 49 -8.01 -2.57 -0.48
C VAL A 49 -8.08 -1.61 0.70
N VAL A 50 -9.30 -1.20 1.09
CA VAL A 50 -9.50 -0.35 2.27
C VAL A 50 -8.99 -1.04 3.53
N ALA A 51 -9.34 -2.31 3.73
CA ALA A 51 -8.90 -3.08 4.90
C ALA A 51 -7.38 -3.20 4.98
N ARG A 52 -6.71 -3.48 3.86
CA ARG A 52 -5.25 -3.55 3.81
C ARG A 52 -4.60 -2.20 4.10
N SER A 53 -5.15 -1.13 3.56
CA SER A 53 -4.68 0.24 3.81
C SER A 53 -4.88 0.64 5.27
N LEU A 54 -6.00 0.26 5.87
CA LEU A 54 -6.29 0.50 7.28
C LEU A 54 -5.30 -0.23 8.19
N LEU A 55 -5.04 -1.51 7.91
CA LEU A 55 -4.05 -2.30 8.67
C LEU A 55 -2.65 -1.70 8.57
N ALA A 56 -2.24 -1.27 7.38
CA ALA A 56 -0.95 -0.60 7.18
C ALA A 56 -0.88 0.72 7.97
N SER A 57 -1.96 1.49 8.00
CA SER A 57 -2.03 2.75 8.74
C SER A 57 -1.95 2.53 10.25
N PHE A 58 -2.62 1.51 10.78
CA PHE A 58 -2.50 1.10 12.18
C PHE A 58 -1.07 0.66 12.51
N LEU A 59 -0.46 -0.14 11.65
CA LEU A 59 0.90 -0.61 11.87
C LEU A 59 1.88 0.57 11.97
N ILE A 60 1.83 1.48 11.02
CA ILE A 60 2.73 2.64 10.98
C ILE A 60 2.49 3.53 12.20
N ALA A 61 1.23 3.82 12.52
CA ALA A 61 0.88 4.62 13.69
C ALA A 61 1.38 3.97 15.00
N GLY A 62 1.19 2.67 15.13
CA GLY A 62 1.64 1.90 16.29
C GLY A 62 3.17 1.91 16.43
N LEU A 63 3.89 1.68 15.32
CA LEU A 63 5.35 1.69 15.33
C LEU A 63 5.92 3.07 15.65
N MET A 64 5.38 4.13 15.07
CA MET A 64 5.81 5.50 15.37
C MET A 64 5.59 5.85 16.84
N THR A 65 4.41 5.51 17.36
CA THR A 65 4.07 5.75 18.77
C THR A 65 4.99 4.97 19.71
N ALA A 66 5.18 3.67 19.44
CA ALA A 66 6.01 2.82 20.29
C ALA A 66 7.50 3.21 20.27
N ALA A 67 7.99 3.67 19.12
CA ALA A 67 9.39 4.10 18.98
C ALA A 67 9.63 5.54 19.43
N GLY A 68 8.59 6.31 19.72
CA GLY A 68 8.70 7.74 20.03
C GLY A 68 9.13 8.57 18.82
N TRP A 69 8.80 8.13 17.62
CA TRP A 69 9.11 8.85 16.39
C TRP A 69 7.96 9.80 16.03
N HIS A 70 8.32 11.00 15.64
CA HIS A 70 7.34 12.07 15.40
C HIS A 70 7.58 12.75 14.05
N GLY A 71 6.50 13.25 13.48
CA GLY A 71 6.52 14.09 12.31
C GLY A 71 6.47 13.33 10.98
N PRO A 72 6.12 14.05 9.90
CA PRO A 72 5.93 13.45 8.57
C PRO A 72 7.22 12.88 7.96
N ALA A 73 8.38 13.47 8.26
CA ALA A 73 9.66 12.96 7.74
C ALA A 73 9.99 11.58 8.33
N ALA A 74 9.83 11.41 9.66
CA ALA A 74 10.02 10.11 10.30
C ALA A 74 9.02 9.08 9.77
N GLY A 75 7.77 9.49 9.58
CA GLY A 75 6.74 8.63 9.00
C GLY A 75 7.06 8.21 7.56
N ALA A 76 7.54 9.13 6.74
CA ALA A 76 7.96 8.85 5.36
C ALA A 76 9.10 7.82 5.32
N LEU A 77 10.12 8.01 6.16
CA LEU A 77 11.26 7.10 6.25
C LEU A 77 10.83 5.71 6.73
N LEU A 78 9.93 5.63 7.71
CA LEU A 78 9.38 4.37 8.17
C LEU A 78 8.59 3.66 7.06
N GLY A 79 7.70 4.38 6.36
CA GLY A 79 6.93 3.83 5.25
C GLY A 79 7.82 3.31 4.13
N LEU A 80 8.86 4.07 3.79
CA LEU A 80 9.84 3.65 2.78
C LEU A 80 10.62 2.40 3.24
N ALA A 81 11.06 2.35 4.50
CA ALA A 81 11.75 1.19 5.05
C ALA A 81 10.85 -0.07 5.06
N LEU A 82 9.58 0.07 5.43
CA LEU A 82 8.61 -1.03 5.41
C LEU A 82 8.32 -1.56 4.01
N SER A 83 8.59 -0.77 2.97
CA SER A 83 8.44 -1.20 1.57
C SER A 83 9.39 -2.35 1.20
N VAL A 84 10.39 -2.65 2.02
CA VAL A 84 11.23 -3.86 1.88
C VAL A 84 10.39 -5.13 2.00
N LEU A 85 9.34 -5.14 2.82
CA LEU A 85 8.49 -6.32 2.99
C LEU A 85 7.74 -6.70 1.71
N PRO A 86 6.97 -5.83 1.06
CA PRO A 86 6.39 -6.17 -0.23
C PRO A 86 7.43 -6.47 -1.31
N LEU A 87 8.59 -5.82 -1.30
CA LEU A 87 9.69 -6.15 -2.21
C LEU A 87 10.10 -7.63 -2.04
N VAL A 88 10.31 -8.08 -0.82
CA VAL A 88 10.69 -9.48 -0.53
C VAL A 88 9.60 -10.44 -0.98
N LEU A 89 8.33 -10.14 -0.68
CA LEU A 89 7.21 -11.00 -1.06
C LEU A 89 7.03 -11.09 -2.57
N LEU A 90 7.12 -9.97 -3.28
CA LEU A 90 6.99 -9.93 -4.74
C LEU A 90 8.18 -10.58 -5.44
N PHE A 91 9.38 -10.43 -4.89
CA PHE A 91 10.56 -11.12 -5.39
C PHE A 91 10.38 -12.64 -5.31
N GLY A 92 9.90 -13.15 -4.17
CA GLY A 92 9.55 -14.56 -4.02
C GLY A 92 8.47 -15.01 -5.01
N GLY A 93 7.46 -14.18 -5.23
CA GLY A 93 6.40 -14.45 -6.20
C GLY A 93 6.92 -14.57 -7.63
N VAL A 94 7.87 -13.73 -8.04
CA VAL A 94 8.50 -13.81 -9.36
C VAL A 94 9.30 -15.11 -9.50
N VAL A 95 10.09 -15.45 -8.48
CA VAL A 95 10.98 -16.62 -8.53
C VAL A 95 10.21 -17.93 -8.39
N HIS A 96 9.28 -18.03 -7.46
CA HIS A 96 8.65 -19.30 -7.07
C HIS A 96 7.23 -19.49 -7.59
N GLU A 97 6.54 -18.42 -7.98
CA GLU A 97 5.13 -18.46 -8.39
C GLU A 97 4.91 -17.99 -9.83
N ASN A 98 5.99 -17.74 -10.55
CA ASN A 98 5.94 -17.26 -11.94
C ASN A 98 5.12 -15.97 -12.11
N THR A 99 5.16 -15.09 -11.14
CA THR A 99 4.53 -13.77 -11.25
C THR A 99 5.26 -12.96 -12.33
N ALA A 100 4.51 -12.32 -13.22
CA ALA A 100 5.08 -11.49 -14.27
C ALA A 100 5.88 -10.33 -13.68
N VAL A 101 7.14 -10.16 -14.10
CA VAL A 101 8.05 -9.13 -13.56
C VAL A 101 7.46 -7.71 -13.67
N PRO A 102 6.90 -7.29 -14.83
CA PRO A 102 6.32 -5.95 -14.93
C PRO A 102 5.15 -5.73 -13.96
N THR A 103 4.31 -6.73 -13.78
CA THR A 103 3.17 -6.67 -12.84
C THR A 103 3.65 -6.60 -11.39
N ALA A 104 4.66 -7.40 -11.03
CA ALA A 104 5.29 -7.32 -9.72
C ALA A 104 5.88 -5.93 -9.47
N GLY A 105 6.50 -5.32 -10.48
CA GLY A 105 7.00 -3.95 -10.41
C GLY A 105 5.91 -2.91 -10.14
N ILE A 106 4.75 -3.03 -10.77
CA ILE A 106 3.61 -2.15 -10.52
C ILE A 106 3.09 -2.33 -9.08
N HIS A 107 2.95 -3.56 -8.62
CA HIS A 107 2.52 -3.82 -7.24
C HIS A 107 3.53 -3.28 -6.22
N LEU A 108 4.81 -3.39 -6.49
CA LEU A 108 5.85 -2.81 -5.63
C LEU A 108 5.75 -1.29 -5.60
N LEU A 109 5.58 -0.65 -6.76
CA LEU A 109 5.39 0.80 -6.85
C LEU A 109 4.17 1.25 -6.05
N ASP A 110 3.06 0.54 -6.15
CA ASP A 110 1.85 0.81 -5.38
C ASP A 110 2.14 0.75 -3.87
N TRP A 111 2.84 -0.27 -3.40
CA TRP A 111 3.18 -0.41 -1.99
C TRP A 111 4.15 0.67 -1.49
N ILE A 112 5.14 1.06 -2.30
CA ILE A 112 6.08 2.13 -1.95
C ILE A 112 5.32 3.45 -1.80
N ILE A 113 4.49 3.81 -2.77
CA ILE A 113 3.66 5.02 -2.72
C ILE A 113 2.74 4.98 -1.51
N LYS A 114 2.03 3.88 -1.32
CA LYS A 114 1.05 3.70 -0.25
C LYS A 114 1.69 3.83 1.12
N LEU A 115 2.74 3.07 1.40
CA LEU A 115 3.38 3.07 2.72
C LEU A 115 4.05 4.41 3.04
N THR A 116 4.68 5.03 2.05
CA THR A 116 5.29 6.36 2.22
C THR A 116 4.22 7.42 2.49
N LEU A 117 3.14 7.42 1.72
CA LEU A 117 2.03 8.36 1.89
C LEU A 117 1.35 8.17 3.27
N ILE A 118 1.09 6.93 3.66
CA ILE A 118 0.55 6.62 4.99
C ILE A 118 1.48 7.14 6.07
N GLY A 119 2.78 6.90 5.94
CA GLY A 119 3.78 7.37 6.90
C GLY A 119 3.77 8.90 7.05
N ILE A 120 3.74 9.62 5.94
CA ILE A 120 3.67 11.09 5.95
C ILE A 120 2.41 11.57 6.68
N LEU A 121 1.25 11.03 6.28
CA LEU A 121 -0.04 11.50 6.79
C LEU A 121 -0.24 11.13 8.26
N VAL A 122 0.11 9.91 8.66
CA VAL A 122 0.10 9.51 10.08
C VAL A 122 1.08 10.37 10.87
N GLY A 123 2.26 10.63 10.33
CA GLY A 123 3.29 11.45 10.97
C GLY A 123 2.86 12.88 11.27
N LEU A 124 1.89 13.41 10.54
CA LEU A 124 1.32 14.73 10.84
C LEU A 124 0.54 14.76 12.17
N PHE A 125 0.13 13.61 12.67
CA PHE A 125 -0.69 13.46 13.88
C PHE A 125 0.03 12.75 15.03
N VAL A 126 1.27 12.38 14.83
CA VAL A 126 2.10 11.68 15.84
C VAL A 126 3.19 12.57 16.42
#